data_d4fb7dda536bc6b84670f57b7226dec1
#
_entry.id   d4fb7dda536bc6b84670f57b7226dec1
#
_cell.length_a   1.000
_cell.length_b   1.000
_cell.length_c   1.000
_cell.angle_alpha   90.00
_cell.angle_beta   90.00
_cell.angle_gamma   90.00
#
_symmetry.space_group_name_H-M   'P 1'
#
loop_
_entity.id
_entity.type
_entity.pdbx_description
1 polymer ?
#
loop_
_entity_poly.entity_id
_entity_poly.type
_entity_poly.pdbx_seq_one_letter_code
_entity_poly.pdbx_strand_id
1 'polypeptide(L)'
;YKYKKPGPPYKVYPNLLLSELNVTGPMQCIVSDMTAFYVKGIYYELTIYMDLWNNEIISHSLSSKRGDRMTYISGLQDVIELKKQYPEFKTVLHSDQGSVYASKAFNELLPAYNIIRSMSRAGTPTDNGAMESINSWIKAEIFTDFHLTDNNDIQRDVSQYIKFFNEERPAYSLNYLTPKQFREQYEQV
;
A
#
# COMPACT_ATOMS: atom_id res chain seq x y z
N TYR A 1 -8.87 27.76 -16.28
CA TYR A 1 -7.97 26.92 -15.44
C TYR A 1 -6.54 27.44 -15.60
N LYS A 2 -5.98 28.12 -14.59
CA LYS A 2 -4.56 28.50 -14.63
C LYS A 2 -3.75 27.23 -14.35
N TYR A 3 -3.04 26.74 -15.35
CA TYR A 3 -2.06 25.66 -15.24
C TYR A 3 -0.99 26.07 -14.22
N LYS A 4 -0.97 25.47 -13.04
CA LYS A 4 0.12 25.65 -12.10
C LYS A 4 1.33 24.94 -12.68
N LYS A 5 2.43 25.67 -12.89
CA LYS A 5 3.70 25.05 -13.27
C LYS A 5 4.00 23.90 -12.30
N PRO A 6 4.42 22.73 -12.79
CA PRO A 6 4.87 21.67 -11.91
C PRO A 6 5.97 22.20 -10.99
N GLY A 7 5.96 21.77 -9.74
CA GLY A 7 7.00 22.06 -8.77
C GLY A 7 8.38 21.58 -9.24
N PRO A 8 9.42 21.71 -8.40
CA PRO A 8 10.76 21.24 -8.75
C PRO A 8 10.71 19.79 -9.23
N PRO A 9 11.61 19.37 -10.15
CA PRO A 9 11.57 18.04 -10.75
C PRO A 9 11.58 16.99 -9.64
N TYR A 10 10.57 16.12 -9.65
CA TYR A 10 10.48 15.02 -8.73
C TYR A 10 11.60 14.02 -9.03
N LYS A 11 12.16 13.43 -7.97
CA LYS A 11 13.11 12.34 -8.14
C LYS A 11 12.34 11.07 -8.54
N VAL A 12 12.67 10.53 -9.71
CA VAL A 12 12.16 9.24 -10.19
C VAL A 12 13.19 8.17 -9.87
N TYR A 13 12.73 7.03 -9.38
CA TYR A 13 13.55 5.87 -9.04
C TYR A 13 13.34 4.75 -10.06
N PRO A 14 14.35 3.88 -10.27
CA PRO A 14 14.21 2.74 -11.18
C PRO A 14 13.15 1.76 -10.68
N ASN A 15 12.53 1.03 -11.60
CA ASN A 15 11.63 -0.08 -11.25
C ASN A 15 12.45 -1.32 -10.89
N LEU A 16 12.52 -1.63 -9.61
CA LEU A 16 13.26 -2.78 -9.08
C LEU A 16 12.43 -4.07 -9.11
N LEU A 17 11.11 -4.00 -9.32
CA LEU A 17 10.25 -5.19 -9.45
C LEU A 17 10.43 -5.90 -10.79
N LEU A 18 10.99 -5.22 -11.80
CA LEU A 18 11.32 -5.83 -13.10
C LEU A 18 12.61 -6.67 -13.04
N SER A 19 13.46 -6.47 -12.04
CA SER A 19 14.56 -7.39 -11.75
C SER A 19 13.99 -8.57 -10.96
N GLU A 20 14.67 -9.72 -11.01
CA GLU A 20 14.28 -10.90 -10.24
C GLU A 20 14.41 -10.61 -8.73
N LEU A 21 13.39 -9.95 -8.18
CA LEU A 21 13.29 -9.68 -6.75
C LEU A 21 12.78 -10.96 -6.08
N ASN A 22 13.68 -11.71 -5.45
CA ASN A 22 13.29 -12.88 -4.68
C ASN A 22 12.88 -12.46 -3.27
N VAL A 23 11.58 -12.44 -3.00
CA VAL A 23 11.01 -12.09 -1.69
C VAL A 23 10.82 -13.38 -0.89
N THR A 24 11.64 -13.58 0.11
CA THR A 24 11.71 -14.82 0.93
C THR A 24 11.26 -14.64 2.38
N GLY A 25 10.99 -13.42 2.79
CA GLY A 25 10.59 -13.09 4.15
C GLY A 25 9.87 -11.75 4.26
N PRO A 26 9.35 -11.45 5.45
CA PRO A 26 8.58 -10.25 5.70
C PRO A 26 9.39 -8.98 5.49
N MET A 27 8.71 -7.91 5.13
CA MET A 27 9.26 -6.56 4.99
C MET A 27 10.36 -6.41 3.93
N GLN A 28 10.57 -7.39 3.06
CA GLN A 28 11.57 -7.27 1.97
C GLN A 28 11.04 -6.46 0.78
N CYS A 29 9.74 -6.51 0.51
CA CYS A 29 9.12 -5.75 -0.56
C CYS A 29 7.74 -5.24 -0.15
N ILE A 30 7.63 -3.94 0.02
CA ILE A 30 6.38 -3.24 0.32
C ILE A 30 5.92 -2.51 -0.93
N VAL A 31 4.66 -2.69 -1.29
CA VAL A 31 4.02 -1.92 -2.36
C VAL A 31 2.99 -0.98 -1.77
N SER A 32 2.85 0.19 -2.38
CA SER A 32 1.87 1.18 -1.96
C SER A 32 1.19 1.82 -3.16
N ASP A 33 -0.09 2.04 -3.02
CA ASP A 33 -0.90 2.74 -4.02
C ASP A 33 -2.10 3.43 -3.35
N MET A 34 -2.70 4.36 -4.07
CA MET A 34 -3.90 5.07 -3.67
C MET A 34 -5.04 4.74 -4.65
N THR A 35 -6.16 4.31 -4.11
CA THR A 35 -7.38 4.12 -4.88
C THR A 35 -8.46 5.09 -4.41
N ALA A 36 -9.28 5.57 -5.35
CA ALA A 36 -10.36 6.50 -5.05
C ALA A 36 -11.73 5.87 -5.36
N PHE A 37 -12.72 6.25 -4.55
CA PHE A 37 -14.10 5.84 -4.73
C PHE A 37 -15.08 6.88 -4.17
N TYR A 38 -16.36 6.70 -4.47
CA TYR A 38 -17.45 7.53 -3.96
C TYR A 38 -18.42 6.69 -3.14
N VAL A 39 -18.82 7.21 -1.98
CA VAL A 39 -19.90 6.66 -1.16
C VAL A 39 -20.93 7.75 -0.90
N LYS A 40 -22.18 7.54 -1.28
CA LYS A 40 -23.26 8.53 -1.13
C LYS A 40 -22.90 9.92 -1.69
N GLY A 41 -22.16 9.96 -2.80
CA GLY A 41 -21.71 11.19 -3.45
C GLY A 41 -20.49 11.87 -2.79
N ILE A 42 -19.99 11.36 -1.67
CA ILE A 42 -18.78 11.84 -1.01
C ILE A 42 -17.57 11.11 -1.58
N TYR A 43 -16.54 11.87 -1.95
CA TYR A 43 -15.28 11.35 -2.45
C TYR A 43 -14.38 10.86 -1.31
N TYR A 44 -13.74 9.71 -1.52
CA TYR A 44 -12.72 9.15 -0.61
C TYR A 44 -11.49 8.69 -1.38
N GLU A 45 -10.33 8.85 -0.77
CA GLU A 45 -9.05 8.27 -1.16
C GLU A 45 -8.62 7.26 -0.09
N LEU A 46 -8.34 6.03 -0.49
CA LEU A 46 -7.78 4.98 0.35
C LEU A 46 -6.34 4.73 -0.09
N THR A 47 -5.38 5.04 0.77
CA THR A 47 -3.97 4.70 0.58
C THR A 47 -3.66 3.44 1.37
N ILE A 48 -3.04 2.45 0.74
CA ILE A 48 -2.63 1.20 1.38
C ILE A 48 -1.15 0.92 1.18
N TYR A 49 -0.57 0.20 2.14
CA TYR A 49 0.77 -0.37 2.09
C TYR A 49 0.65 -1.86 2.35
N MET A 50 1.19 -2.68 1.44
CA MET A 50 1.06 -4.12 1.48
C MET A 50 2.42 -4.78 1.37
N ASP A 51 2.68 -5.79 2.19
CA ASP A 51 3.84 -6.65 2.06
C ASP A 51 3.60 -7.70 0.96
N LEU A 52 4.42 -7.70 -0.09
CA LEU A 52 4.31 -8.67 -1.19
C LEU A 52 4.67 -10.09 -0.78
N TRP A 53 5.36 -10.28 0.35
CA TRP A 53 5.72 -11.62 0.81
C TRP A 53 4.50 -12.46 1.20
N ASN A 54 3.57 -11.86 1.93
CA ASN A 54 2.38 -12.55 2.44
C ASN A 54 1.06 -11.84 2.07
N ASN A 55 1.10 -10.81 1.24
CA ASN A 55 -0.04 -9.97 0.86
C ASN A 55 -0.75 -9.27 2.04
N GLU A 56 -0.08 -9.10 3.18
CA GLU A 56 -0.65 -8.43 4.33
C GLU A 56 -0.71 -6.92 4.12
N ILE A 57 -1.87 -6.33 4.34
CA ILE A 57 -2.02 -4.87 4.35
C ILE A 57 -1.50 -4.36 5.69
N ILE A 58 -0.29 -3.79 5.67
CA ILE A 58 0.42 -3.29 6.85
C ILE A 58 -0.21 -2.01 7.37
N SER A 59 -0.61 -1.14 6.46
CA SER A 59 -1.21 0.15 6.80
C SER A 59 -2.26 0.55 5.77
N HIS A 60 -3.28 1.23 6.26
CA HIS A 60 -4.29 1.87 5.43
C HIS A 60 -4.67 3.22 6.02
N SER A 61 -4.99 4.17 5.15
CA SER A 61 -5.45 5.50 5.54
C SER A 61 -6.51 5.98 4.58
N LEU A 62 -7.64 6.44 5.13
CA LEU A 62 -8.77 6.96 4.37
C LEU A 62 -8.89 8.47 4.57
N SER A 63 -9.11 9.21 3.49
CA SER A 63 -9.40 10.65 3.55
C SER A 63 -10.49 11.02 2.57
N SER A 64 -11.36 11.94 2.95
CA SER A 64 -12.31 12.59 2.05
C SER A 64 -11.71 13.81 1.33
N LYS A 65 -10.48 14.16 1.65
CA LYS A 65 -9.76 15.28 1.04
C LYS A 65 -8.92 14.77 -0.14
N ARG A 66 -9.19 15.30 -1.32
CA ARG A 66 -8.47 14.94 -2.54
C ARG A 66 -6.99 15.33 -2.46
N GLY A 67 -6.09 14.36 -2.72
CA GLY A 67 -4.64 14.53 -2.68
C GLY A 67 -4.11 14.80 -1.26
N ASP A 68 -4.69 14.14 -0.25
CA ASP A 68 -4.28 14.28 1.13
C ASP A 68 -2.92 13.61 1.38
N ARG A 69 -1.88 14.43 1.51
CA ARG A 69 -0.51 13.93 1.74
C ARG A 69 -0.36 13.18 3.06
N MET A 70 -1.20 13.46 4.04
CA MET A 70 -1.08 12.86 5.36
C MET A 70 -1.36 11.36 5.33
N THR A 71 -2.25 10.88 4.45
CA THR A 71 -2.52 9.46 4.31
C THR A 71 -1.30 8.66 3.86
N TYR A 72 -0.48 9.23 2.98
CA TYR A 72 0.75 8.61 2.51
C TYR A 72 1.85 8.62 3.59
N ILE A 73 1.97 9.72 4.32
CA ILE A 73 3.01 9.88 5.34
C ILE A 73 2.72 9.02 6.57
N SER A 74 1.46 8.96 7.03
CA SER A 74 1.10 8.10 8.16
C SER A 74 1.32 6.63 7.84
N GLY A 75 0.93 6.17 6.64
CA GLY A 75 1.20 4.80 6.23
C GLY A 75 2.69 4.47 6.11
N LEU A 76 3.49 5.43 5.64
CA LEU A 76 4.95 5.26 5.65
C LEU A 76 5.51 5.15 7.08
N GLN A 77 4.98 5.89 8.04
CA GLN A 77 5.38 5.81 9.44
C GLN A 77 5.08 4.42 10.02
N ASP A 78 3.92 3.84 9.71
CA ASP A 78 3.57 2.48 10.12
C ASP A 78 4.54 1.44 9.53
N VAL A 79 4.88 1.58 8.23
CA VAL A 79 5.89 0.73 7.58
C VAL A 79 7.25 0.85 8.27
N ILE A 80 7.69 2.07 8.60
CA ILE A 80 8.97 2.31 9.30
C ILE A 80 8.93 1.68 10.71
N GLU A 81 7.82 1.79 11.42
CA GLU A 81 7.68 1.22 12.75
C GLU A 81 7.76 -0.31 12.72
N LEU A 82 7.03 -0.93 11.81
CA LEU A 82 7.09 -2.39 11.64
C LEU A 82 8.49 -2.85 11.16
N LYS A 83 9.15 -2.06 10.30
CA LYS A 83 10.49 -2.34 9.79
C LYS A 83 11.55 -2.48 10.90
N LYS A 84 11.37 -1.81 12.03
CA LYS A 84 12.29 -1.91 13.18
C LYS A 84 12.36 -3.32 13.78
N GLN A 85 11.33 -4.14 13.55
CA GLN A 85 11.29 -5.54 13.97
C GLN A 85 12.10 -6.46 13.05
N TYR A 86 12.44 -6.01 11.84
CA TYR A 86 13.17 -6.74 10.82
C TYR A 86 14.37 -5.93 10.30
N PRO A 87 15.32 -5.54 11.18
CA PRO A 87 16.42 -4.64 10.84
C PRO A 87 17.39 -5.23 9.81
N GLU A 88 17.52 -6.55 9.77
CA GLU A 88 18.44 -7.30 8.91
C GLU A 88 18.05 -7.22 7.42
N PHE A 89 16.77 -7.10 7.10
CA PHE A 89 16.33 -7.07 5.72
C PHE A 89 16.48 -5.68 5.09
N LYS A 90 16.86 -5.66 3.83
CA LYS A 90 16.73 -4.49 2.99
C LYS A 90 15.34 -4.46 2.41
N THR A 91 14.61 -3.37 2.62
CA THR A 91 13.23 -3.23 2.14
C THR A 91 13.18 -2.46 0.82
N VAL A 92 12.53 -3.01 -0.18
CA VAL A 92 12.12 -2.28 -1.38
C VAL A 92 10.75 -1.68 -1.12
N LEU A 93 10.61 -0.36 -1.21
CA LEU A 93 9.31 0.31 -1.19
C LEU A 93 8.96 0.77 -2.61
N HIS A 94 7.99 0.09 -3.20
CA HIS A 94 7.52 0.35 -4.56
C HIS A 94 6.21 1.12 -4.57
N SER A 95 6.09 2.07 -5.50
CA SER A 95 4.85 2.81 -5.76
C SER A 95 4.82 3.32 -7.21
N ASP A 96 3.73 3.96 -7.59
CA ASP A 96 3.69 4.76 -8.81
C ASP A 96 4.58 6.02 -8.71
N GLN A 97 4.59 6.84 -9.77
CA GLN A 97 5.30 8.12 -9.84
C GLN A 97 4.46 9.30 -9.33
N GLY A 98 3.44 9.05 -8.51
CA GLY A 98 2.59 10.08 -7.91
C GLY A 98 3.40 11.16 -7.20
N SER A 99 2.92 12.40 -7.25
CA SER A 99 3.65 13.57 -6.74
C SER A 99 4.02 13.49 -5.27
N VAL A 100 3.21 12.79 -4.46
CA VAL A 100 3.51 12.57 -3.03
C VAL A 100 4.65 11.59 -2.86
N TYR A 101 4.59 10.44 -3.54
CA TYR A 101 5.64 9.42 -3.49
C TYR A 101 6.99 9.92 -4.04
N ALA A 102 6.97 10.83 -5.01
CA ALA A 102 8.19 11.42 -5.57
C ALA A 102 8.71 12.62 -4.75
N SER A 103 7.97 13.08 -3.73
CA SER A 103 8.33 14.26 -2.94
C SER A 103 9.57 14.03 -2.07
N LYS A 104 10.30 15.12 -1.80
CA LYS A 104 11.46 15.11 -0.91
C LYS A 104 11.08 14.62 0.49
N ALA A 105 10.00 15.16 1.06
CA ALA A 105 9.53 14.82 2.40
C ALA A 105 9.22 13.33 2.58
N PHE A 106 8.71 12.66 1.53
CA PHE A 106 8.43 11.23 1.56
C PHE A 106 9.73 10.40 1.55
N ASN A 107 10.76 10.84 0.84
CA ASN A 107 11.94 10.03 0.56
C ASN A 107 13.14 10.27 1.48
N GLU A 108 13.19 11.39 2.22
CA GLU A 108 14.36 11.75 3.04
C GLU A 108 14.67 10.78 4.18
N LEU A 109 13.63 10.19 4.77
CA LEU A 109 13.77 9.30 5.93
C LEU A 109 14.15 7.87 5.58
N LEU A 110 13.86 7.43 4.37
CA LEU A 110 13.94 6.02 3.98
C LEU A 110 15.32 5.38 4.13
N PRO A 111 16.44 6.05 3.74
CA PRO A 111 17.77 5.47 3.85
C PRO A 111 18.16 5.15 5.29
N ALA A 112 17.69 5.92 6.28
CA ALA A 112 17.98 5.68 7.69
C ALA A 112 17.42 4.35 8.22
N TYR A 113 16.42 3.79 7.51
CA TYR A 113 15.75 2.55 7.87
C TYR A 113 16.05 1.39 6.90
N ASN A 114 17.13 1.51 6.10
CA ASN A 114 17.48 0.51 5.08
C ASN A 114 16.35 0.25 4.07
N ILE A 115 15.58 1.30 3.73
CA ILE A 115 14.50 1.26 2.73
C ILE A 115 14.98 1.94 1.45
N ILE A 116 14.91 1.23 0.34
CA ILE A 116 15.21 1.73 -0.99
C ILE A 116 13.93 1.93 -1.80
N ARG A 117 13.95 2.93 -2.68
CA ARG A 117 12.80 3.26 -3.53
C ARG A 117 12.81 2.51 -4.85
N SER A 118 11.63 2.09 -5.24
CA SER A 118 11.30 1.58 -6.55
C SER A 118 10.03 2.29 -7.06
N MET A 119 9.95 2.56 -8.35
CA MET A 119 8.77 3.18 -8.96
C MET A 119 8.39 2.50 -10.26
N SER A 120 7.09 2.37 -10.50
CA SER A 120 6.56 1.97 -11.80
C SER A 120 7.01 2.94 -12.89
N ARG A 121 7.17 2.45 -14.10
CA ARG A 121 7.41 3.33 -15.27
C ARG A 121 6.15 4.16 -15.56
N ALA A 122 6.35 5.37 -16.05
CA ALA A 122 5.23 6.23 -16.41
C ALA A 122 4.35 5.56 -17.48
N GLY A 123 3.04 5.53 -17.25
CA GLY A 123 2.07 4.95 -18.17
C GLY A 123 2.12 3.43 -18.32
N THR A 124 2.75 2.72 -17.37
CA THR A 124 2.83 1.26 -17.37
C THR A 124 2.17 0.71 -16.09
N PRO A 125 0.83 0.58 -16.06
CA PRO A 125 0.09 0.07 -14.90
C PRO A 125 0.58 -1.32 -14.46
N THR A 126 0.87 -2.20 -15.42
CA THR A 126 1.35 -3.56 -15.18
C THR A 126 2.61 -3.67 -14.32
N ASP A 127 3.36 -2.58 -14.15
CA ASP A 127 4.53 -2.52 -13.29
C ASP A 127 4.18 -2.61 -11.80
N ASN A 128 2.90 -2.39 -11.42
CA ASN A 128 2.36 -2.56 -10.08
C ASN A 128 1.11 -3.45 -10.09
N GLY A 129 1.13 -4.51 -10.87
CA GLY A 129 -0.02 -5.41 -11.10
C GLY A 129 -0.58 -6.04 -9.83
N ALA A 130 0.26 -6.27 -8.81
CA ALA A 130 -0.20 -6.74 -7.51
C ALA A 130 -1.16 -5.72 -6.86
N MET A 131 -0.79 -4.44 -6.85
CA MET A 131 -1.64 -3.39 -6.28
C MET A 131 -2.90 -3.13 -7.10
N GLU A 132 -2.83 -3.22 -8.43
CA GLU A 132 -4.02 -3.09 -9.27
C GLU A 132 -5.03 -4.19 -8.97
N SER A 133 -4.57 -5.44 -8.85
CA SER A 133 -5.42 -6.59 -8.50
C SER A 133 -6.04 -6.40 -7.11
N ILE A 134 -5.23 -6.06 -6.12
CA ILE A 134 -5.69 -5.85 -4.74
C ILE A 134 -6.68 -4.69 -4.66
N ASN A 135 -6.41 -3.55 -5.28
CA ASN A 135 -7.32 -2.41 -5.29
C ASN A 135 -8.66 -2.74 -5.96
N SER A 136 -8.64 -3.59 -6.99
CA SER A 136 -9.86 -4.05 -7.65
C SER A 136 -10.67 -4.96 -6.74
N TRP A 137 -10.03 -5.91 -6.04
CA TRP A 137 -10.69 -6.79 -5.08
C TRP A 137 -11.24 -6.03 -3.87
N ILE A 138 -10.43 -5.14 -3.28
CA ILE A 138 -10.86 -4.31 -2.16
C ILE A 138 -12.13 -3.53 -2.53
N LYS A 139 -12.13 -2.87 -3.68
CA LYS A 139 -13.32 -2.12 -4.13
C LYS A 139 -14.52 -3.04 -4.35
N ALA A 140 -14.34 -4.19 -4.97
CA ALA A 140 -15.44 -5.12 -5.18
C ALA A 140 -16.02 -5.61 -3.84
N GLU A 141 -15.18 -6.20 -2.99
CA GLU A 141 -15.59 -6.84 -1.73
C GLU A 141 -16.16 -5.82 -0.73
N ILE A 142 -15.58 -4.61 -0.61
CA ILE A 142 -16.04 -3.61 0.35
C ILE A 142 -17.43 -3.05 -0.01
N PHE A 143 -17.76 -2.99 -1.29
CA PHE A 143 -19.09 -2.55 -1.73
C PHE A 143 -20.12 -3.68 -1.73
N THR A 144 -19.74 -4.91 -2.10
CA THR A 144 -20.64 -6.04 -2.22
C THR A 144 -20.85 -6.77 -0.91
N ASP A 145 -19.78 -7.12 -0.21
CA ASP A 145 -19.84 -8.01 0.94
C ASP A 145 -19.92 -7.24 2.26
N PHE A 146 -19.29 -6.07 2.32
CA PHE A 146 -19.31 -5.19 3.49
C PHE A 146 -20.34 -4.07 3.41
N HIS A 147 -21.10 -3.99 2.31
CA HIS A 147 -22.22 -3.03 2.14
C HIS A 147 -21.85 -1.59 2.51
N LEU A 148 -20.67 -1.13 2.06
CA LEU A 148 -20.12 0.18 2.43
C LEU A 148 -21.09 1.35 2.20
N THR A 149 -22.01 1.22 1.23
CA THR A 149 -23.02 2.23 0.92
C THR A 149 -24.12 2.34 1.96
N ASP A 150 -24.31 1.33 2.80
CA ASP A 150 -25.44 1.26 3.74
C ASP A 150 -25.10 1.92 5.09
N ASN A 151 -23.83 2.03 5.38
CA ASN A 151 -23.32 2.54 6.66
C ASN A 151 -23.03 4.04 6.63
N ASN A 152 -22.87 4.63 7.82
CA ASN A 152 -22.55 6.04 7.99
C ASN A 152 -21.10 6.27 8.46
N ASP A 153 -20.40 5.22 8.93
CA ASP A 153 -19.01 5.28 9.40
C ASP A 153 -18.10 4.54 8.42
N ILE A 154 -17.78 5.21 7.32
CA ILE A 154 -16.94 4.66 6.25
C ILE A 154 -15.53 4.33 6.73
N GLN A 155 -14.99 5.12 7.66
CA GLN A 155 -13.66 4.85 8.25
C GLN A 155 -13.63 3.51 9.00
N ARG A 156 -14.64 3.27 9.82
CA ARG A 156 -14.78 2.03 10.57
C ARG A 156 -14.96 0.82 9.64
N ASP A 157 -15.82 0.96 8.63
CA ASP A 157 -16.13 -0.14 7.71
C ASP A 157 -14.91 -0.52 6.86
N VAL A 158 -14.15 0.46 6.38
CA VAL A 158 -12.86 0.21 5.70
C VAL A 158 -11.90 -0.50 6.63
N SER A 159 -11.77 -0.06 7.89
CA SER A 159 -10.88 -0.70 8.86
C SER A 159 -11.29 -2.13 9.20
N GLN A 160 -12.59 -2.41 9.31
CA GLN A 160 -13.12 -3.75 9.52
C GLN A 160 -12.85 -4.66 8.31
N TYR A 161 -13.02 -4.14 7.10
CA TYR A 161 -12.67 -4.89 5.90
C TYR A 161 -11.16 -5.23 5.84
N ILE A 162 -10.28 -4.27 6.14
CA ILE A 162 -8.83 -4.54 6.16
C ILE A 162 -8.47 -5.60 7.21
N LYS A 163 -9.12 -5.56 8.38
CA LYS A 163 -8.95 -6.60 9.39
C LYS A 163 -9.39 -7.97 8.86
N PHE A 164 -10.58 -8.05 8.26
CA PHE A 164 -11.07 -9.28 7.62
C PHE A 164 -10.08 -9.78 6.56
N PHE A 165 -9.59 -8.90 5.70
CA PHE A 165 -8.63 -9.25 4.65
C PHE A 165 -7.36 -9.90 5.21
N ASN A 166 -6.82 -9.36 6.30
CA ASN A 166 -5.59 -9.86 6.91
C ASN A 166 -5.78 -11.10 7.77
N GLU A 167 -6.91 -11.21 8.49
CA GLU A 167 -7.10 -12.21 9.56
C GLU A 167 -8.08 -13.35 9.20
N GLU A 168 -8.98 -13.13 8.25
CA GLU A 168 -10.07 -14.08 7.97
C GLU A 168 -10.14 -14.52 6.50
N ARG A 169 -9.65 -13.69 5.56
CA ARG A 169 -9.69 -13.98 4.13
C ARG A 169 -8.54 -14.90 3.71
N PRO A 170 -8.80 -16.19 3.35
CA PRO A 170 -7.75 -17.08 2.91
C PRO A 170 -7.27 -16.72 1.49
N ALA A 171 -5.98 -16.89 1.22
CA ALA A 171 -5.39 -16.66 -0.08
C ALA A 171 -4.83 -17.96 -0.70
N TYR A 172 -5.19 -18.24 -1.94
CA TYR A 172 -4.68 -19.41 -2.65
C TYR A 172 -3.15 -19.43 -2.73
N SER A 173 -2.53 -18.27 -2.99
CA SER A 173 -1.08 -18.11 -3.05
C SER A 173 -0.36 -18.37 -1.72
N LEU A 174 -1.08 -18.36 -0.61
CA LEU A 174 -0.59 -18.65 0.74
C LEU A 174 -1.03 -20.03 1.26
N ASN A 175 -1.29 -20.98 0.37
CA ASN A 175 -1.81 -22.31 0.72
C ASN A 175 -3.10 -22.24 1.54
N TYR A 176 -4.00 -21.34 1.20
CA TYR A 176 -5.28 -21.08 1.90
C TYR A 176 -5.14 -20.55 3.32
N LEU A 177 -3.95 -20.08 3.71
CA LEU A 177 -3.78 -19.32 4.94
C LEU A 177 -4.20 -17.86 4.71
N THR A 178 -4.55 -17.18 5.80
CA THR A 178 -4.67 -15.73 5.77
C THR A 178 -3.27 -15.09 5.79
N PRO A 179 -3.12 -13.82 5.36
CA PRO A 179 -1.87 -13.10 5.49
C PRO A 179 -1.24 -13.18 6.87
N LYS A 180 -2.05 -12.99 7.92
CA LYS A 180 -1.61 -13.07 9.32
C LYS A 180 -1.14 -14.48 9.72
N GLN A 181 -1.92 -15.51 9.42
CA GLN A 181 -1.55 -16.90 9.71
C GLN A 181 -0.23 -17.29 9.01
N PHE A 182 -0.02 -16.82 7.79
CA PHE A 182 1.21 -17.09 7.06
C PHE A 182 2.42 -16.44 7.74
N ARG A 183 2.29 -15.22 8.24
CA ARG A 183 3.35 -14.54 9.03
C ARG A 183 3.64 -15.25 10.33
N GLU A 184 2.60 -15.62 11.10
CA GLU A 184 2.75 -16.31 12.37
C GLU A 184 3.48 -17.65 12.25
N GLN A 185 3.27 -18.39 11.16
CA GLN A 185 4.02 -19.63 10.90
C GLN A 185 5.51 -19.37 10.67
N TYR A 186 5.85 -18.29 9.99
CA TYR A 186 7.25 -17.91 9.74
C TYR A 186 7.97 -17.50 11.04
N GLU A 187 7.30 -16.79 11.92
CA GLU A 187 7.88 -16.28 13.18
C GLU A 187 8.07 -17.38 14.24
N GLN A 188 7.48 -18.57 14.06
CA GLN A 188 7.62 -19.71 14.94
C GLN A 188 8.81 -20.63 14.60
N VAL A 189 9.49 -20.39 13.49
CA VAL A 189 10.63 -21.17 12.99
C VAL A 189 11.93 -20.46 13.32
#